data_966206d34be3a2c2d9a7beee966be317
#
_entry.id   966206d34be3a2c2d9a7beee966be317
#
_cell.length_a   1.000
_cell.length_b   1.000
_cell.length_c   1.000
_cell.angle_alpha   90.00
_cell.angle_beta   90.00
_cell.angle_gamma   90.00
#
_symmetry.space_group_name_H-M   'P 1'
#
loop_
_entity.id
_entity.type
_entity.pdbx_description
1 polymer ?
#
loop_
_entity_poly.entity_id
_entity_poly.type
_entity_poly.pdbx_seq_one_letter_code
_entity_poly.pdbx_strand_id
1 'polypeptide(L)'
;MANKFMDTSFLDRAIVFAVKAHSNSERRDKGFPYIVHSMEAMEIVATITPDQEILAAAVLHDTVEDTDVTINDIRKEFGDRVADMVQAESDVDVEGESEEESWSFRKQYAIDHLAAAPRDAKIAALGDKLSNMRAIYRDYVQKGDELWNIFHVKDRKMHEWHYRGLAASLSELKD
;
A
#
# COMPACT_ATOMS: atom_id res chain seq x y z
N MET A 1 28.76 -22.57 -1.10
CA MET A 1 28.26 -21.64 -2.12
C MET A 1 28.80 -20.26 -1.78
N ALA A 2 29.48 -19.58 -2.72
CA ALA A 2 29.96 -18.23 -2.49
C ALA A 2 28.72 -17.29 -2.29
N ASN A 3 28.73 -16.52 -1.22
CA ASN A 3 27.69 -15.52 -0.97
C ASN A 3 27.78 -14.49 -2.11
N LYS A 4 26.78 -14.48 -3.00
CA LYS A 4 26.73 -13.50 -4.09
C LYS A 4 26.49 -12.13 -3.44
N PHE A 5 27.48 -11.25 -3.50
CA PHE A 5 27.33 -9.88 -3.02
C PHE A 5 26.24 -9.19 -3.85
N MET A 6 25.26 -8.57 -3.17
CA MET A 6 24.19 -7.78 -3.77
C MET A 6 24.34 -6.34 -3.25
N ASP A 7 24.37 -5.36 -4.15
CA ASP A 7 24.30 -3.96 -3.74
C ASP A 7 22.86 -3.63 -3.35
N THR A 8 22.63 -3.33 -2.08
CA THR A 8 21.32 -2.99 -1.50
C THR A 8 21.18 -1.51 -1.19
N SER A 9 22.18 -0.71 -1.52
CA SER A 9 22.26 0.72 -1.13
C SER A 9 21.04 1.55 -1.54
N PHE A 10 20.41 1.21 -2.66
CA PHE A 10 19.19 1.87 -3.13
C PHE A 10 18.00 1.53 -2.22
N LEU A 11 17.75 0.26 -1.97
CA LEU A 11 16.65 -0.19 -1.11
C LEU A 11 16.86 0.25 0.33
N ASP A 12 18.10 0.21 0.84
CA ASP A 12 18.43 0.66 2.20
C ASP A 12 18.04 2.13 2.39
N ARG A 13 18.28 3.00 1.39
CA ARG A 13 17.85 4.40 1.44
C ARG A 13 16.32 4.53 1.47
N ALA A 14 15.59 3.76 0.66
CA ALA A 14 14.13 3.79 0.64
C ALA A 14 13.53 3.37 1.99
N ILE A 15 14.06 2.31 2.60
CA ILE A 15 13.66 1.85 3.93
C ILE A 15 13.90 2.94 4.98
N VAL A 16 15.10 3.52 5.00
CA VAL A 16 15.45 4.59 5.96
C VAL A 16 14.57 5.83 5.75
N PHE A 17 14.25 6.16 4.50
CA PHE A 17 13.34 7.25 4.17
C PHE A 17 11.93 6.99 4.72
N ALA A 18 11.35 5.82 4.46
CA ALA A 18 10.03 5.43 4.96
C ALA A 18 9.99 5.44 6.51
N VAL A 19 11.03 4.91 7.18
CA VAL A 19 11.15 4.95 8.65
C VAL A 19 11.12 6.38 9.18
N LYS A 20 11.80 7.32 8.52
CA LYS A 20 11.81 8.73 8.93
C LYS A 20 10.47 9.41 8.66
N ALA A 21 9.88 9.17 7.49
CA ALA A 21 8.58 9.73 7.12
C ALA A 21 7.49 9.33 8.12
N HIS A 22 7.40 8.05 8.46
CA HIS A 22 6.42 7.52 9.41
C HIS A 22 6.86 7.60 10.89
N SER A 23 7.86 8.44 11.21
CA SER A 23 8.29 8.61 12.61
C SER A 23 7.16 9.06 13.51
N ASN A 24 6.96 8.35 14.63
CA ASN A 24 5.87 8.60 15.60
C ASN A 24 4.45 8.30 15.09
N SER A 25 4.30 7.72 13.90
CA SER A 25 2.99 7.26 13.42
C SER A 25 2.69 5.86 13.93
N GLU A 26 1.47 5.67 14.45
CA GLU A 26 0.96 4.37 14.87
C GLU A 26 0.01 3.81 13.81
N ARG A 27 0.08 2.51 13.54
CA ARG A 27 -0.92 1.83 12.72
C ARG A 27 -2.25 1.82 13.47
N ARG A 28 -3.29 2.44 12.88
CA ARG A 28 -4.61 2.65 13.52
C ARG A 28 -5.10 1.39 14.24
N ASP A 29 -5.38 1.50 15.54
CA ASP A 29 -5.93 0.45 16.39
C ASP A 29 -5.07 -0.84 16.49
N LYS A 30 -3.76 -0.77 16.22
CA LYS A 30 -2.87 -1.93 16.23
C LYS A 30 -1.86 -1.94 17.36
N GLY A 31 -1.55 -0.77 17.98
CA GLY A 31 -0.58 -0.66 19.07
C GLY A 31 0.87 -0.90 18.63
N PHE A 32 1.19 -0.71 17.34
CA PHE A 32 2.56 -0.79 16.84
C PHE A 32 2.85 0.31 15.79
N PRO A 33 4.14 0.65 15.56
CA PRO A 33 4.53 1.68 14.60
C PRO A 33 4.04 1.39 13.18
N TYR A 34 3.63 2.44 12.46
CA TYR A 34 3.11 2.35 11.09
C TYR A 34 4.06 1.64 10.12
N ILE A 35 5.35 1.91 10.23
CA ILE A 35 6.39 1.34 9.37
C ILE A 35 6.35 -0.20 9.27
N VAL A 36 5.82 -0.89 10.28
CA VAL A 36 5.69 -2.35 10.25
C VAL A 36 4.79 -2.80 9.10
N HIS A 37 3.74 -2.03 8.77
CA HIS A 37 2.88 -2.27 7.62
C HIS A 37 3.65 -2.10 6.30
N SER A 38 4.36 -0.99 6.14
CA SER A 38 5.14 -0.72 4.92
C SER A 38 6.24 -1.79 4.70
N MET A 39 6.84 -2.29 5.79
CA MET A 39 7.80 -3.40 5.73
C MET A 39 7.13 -4.73 5.36
N GLU A 40 5.91 -5.03 5.86
CA GLU A 40 5.14 -6.21 5.45
C GLU A 40 4.78 -6.14 3.96
N ALA A 41 4.36 -4.96 3.46
CA ALA A 41 4.06 -4.76 2.05
C ALA A 41 5.29 -5.04 1.16
N MET A 42 6.46 -4.50 1.52
CA MET A 42 7.71 -4.75 0.82
C MET A 42 8.12 -6.24 0.87
N GLU A 43 7.97 -6.91 2.02
CA GLU A 43 8.29 -8.35 2.17
C GLU A 43 7.41 -9.21 1.26
N ILE A 44 6.11 -8.89 1.16
CA ILE A 44 5.20 -9.57 0.24
C ILE A 44 5.69 -9.41 -1.21
N VAL A 45 6.04 -8.19 -1.63
CA VAL A 45 6.55 -7.90 -2.98
C VAL A 45 7.87 -8.64 -3.25
N ALA A 46 8.75 -8.77 -2.25
CA ALA A 46 10.01 -9.49 -2.38
C ALA A 46 9.82 -11.00 -2.66
N THR A 47 8.65 -11.57 -2.39
CA THR A 47 8.33 -12.95 -2.78
C THR A 47 8.05 -13.10 -4.29
N ILE A 48 7.82 -11.98 -5.00
CA ILE A 48 7.44 -11.94 -6.42
C ILE A 48 8.61 -11.47 -7.28
N THR A 49 9.33 -10.44 -6.84
CA THR A 49 10.40 -9.81 -7.61
C THR A 49 11.58 -9.38 -6.74
N PRO A 50 12.84 -9.50 -7.22
CA PRO A 50 14.00 -8.90 -6.57
C PRO A 50 14.28 -7.46 -7.02
N ASP A 51 13.41 -6.84 -7.84
CA ASP A 51 13.60 -5.49 -8.37
C ASP A 51 13.51 -4.46 -7.25
N GLN A 52 14.64 -3.81 -6.94
CA GLN A 52 14.74 -2.88 -5.82
C GLN A 52 13.88 -1.62 -5.98
N GLU A 53 13.56 -1.19 -7.21
CA GLU A 53 12.66 -0.05 -7.42
C GLU A 53 11.21 -0.39 -7.09
N ILE A 54 10.76 -1.61 -7.41
CA ILE A 54 9.43 -2.09 -7.03
C ILE A 54 9.35 -2.31 -5.52
N LEU A 55 10.40 -2.87 -4.89
CA LEU A 55 10.48 -3.00 -3.44
C LEU A 55 10.47 -1.63 -2.75
N ALA A 56 11.19 -0.65 -3.32
CA ALA A 56 11.19 0.72 -2.81
C ALA A 56 9.79 1.37 -2.93
N ALA A 57 9.11 1.20 -4.06
CA ALA A 57 7.73 1.69 -4.20
C ALA A 57 6.82 1.09 -3.13
N ALA A 58 6.92 -0.22 -2.88
CA ALA A 58 6.11 -0.90 -1.87
C ALA A 58 6.39 -0.41 -0.43
N VAL A 59 7.63 -0.08 -0.06
CA VAL A 59 7.91 0.44 1.28
C VAL A 59 7.57 1.92 1.43
N LEU A 60 7.47 2.65 0.31
CA LEU A 60 7.18 4.09 0.26
C LEU A 60 5.70 4.41 -0.02
N HIS A 61 4.85 3.44 -0.31
CA HIS A 61 3.51 3.63 -0.87
C HIS A 61 2.65 4.65 -0.11
N ASP A 62 2.63 4.59 1.23
CA ASP A 62 1.81 5.47 2.07
C ASP A 62 2.53 6.75 2.52
N THR A 63 3.80 6.98 2.13
CA THR A 63 4.54 8.16 2.61
C THR A 63 3.93 9.47 2.13
N VAL A 64 3.34 9.48 0.93
CA VAL A 64 2.73 10.68 0.34
C VAL A 64 1.33 10.94 0.92
N GLU A 65 0.58 9.88 1.29
CA GLU A 65 -0.77 10.02 1.85
C GLU A 65 -0.75 10.36 3.34
N ASP A 66 0.13 9.70 4.10
CA ASP A 66 0.09 9.72 5.55
C ASP A 66 1.10 10.68 6.20
N THR A 67 1.94 11.37 5.39
CA THR A 67 3.00 12.26 5.91
C THR A 67 3.13 13.55 5.10
N ASP A 68 4.07 14.44 5.50
CA ASP A 68 4.36 15.68 4.77
C ASP A 68 5.21 15.45 3.49
N VAL A 69 5.55 14.22 3.15
CA VAL A 69 6.33 13.88 1.95
C VAL A 69 5.49 14.10 0.70
N THR A 70 6.06 14.77 -0.28
CA THR A 70 5.41 14.98 -1.58
C THR A 70 5.91 13.96 -2.62
N ILE A 71 5.10 13.74 -3.67
CA ILE A 71 5.52 12.89 -4.81
C ILE A 71 6.79 13.44 -5.49
N ASN A 72 7.02 14.76 -5.45
CA ASN A 72 8.23 15.37 -5.97
C ASN A 72 9.46 15.03 -5.12
N ASP A 73 9.32 14.84 -3.81
CA ASP A 73 10.40 14.39 -2.95
C ASP A 73 10.78 12.95 -3.28
N ILE A 74 9.79 12.07 -3.48
CA ILE A 74 10.01 10.70 -3.93
C ILE A 74 10.72 10.68 -5.29
N ARG A 75 10.25 11.48 -6.24
CA ARG A 75 10.83 11.58 -7.60
C ARG A 75 12.27 12.04 -7.58
N LYS A 76 12.59 13.03 -6.76
CA LYS A 76 13.93 13.57 -6.61
C LYS A 76 14.91 12.57 -5.99
N GLU A 77 14.45 11.80 -5.01
CA GLU A 77 15.30 10.88 -4.22
C GLU A 77 15.44 9.50 -4.86
N PHE A 78 14.38 8.99 -5.49
CA PHE A 78 14.28 7.61 -5.97
C PHE A 78 14.02 7.47 -7.47
N GLY A 79 13.79 8.58 -8.19
CA GLY A 79 13.58 8.61 -9.64
C GLY A 79 12.12 8.47 -10.06
N ASP A 80 11.89 8.66 -11.37
CA ASP A 80 10.54 8.71 -11.96
C ASP A 80 9.79 7.40 -11.79
N ARG A 81 10.42 6.25 -12.02
CA ARG A 81 9.76 4.95 -11.99
C ARG A 81 9.18 4.64 -10.60
N VAL A 82 9.94 4.90 -9.53
CA VAL A 82 9.44 4.71 -8.15
C VAL A 82 8.31 5.69 -7.84
N ALA A 83 8.48 6.96 -8.19
CA ALA A 83 7.46 7.98 -7.95
C ALA A 83 6.16 7.67 -8.70
N ASP A 84 6.23 7.20 -9.94
CA ASP A 84 5.05 6.87 -10.73
C ASP A 84 4.31 5.65 -10.14
N MET A 85 5.02 4.64 -9.60
CA MET A 85 4.41 3.53 -8.89
C MET A 85 3.73 3.96 -7.58
N VAL A 86 4.39 4.80 -6.76
CA VAL A 86 3.81 5.35 -5.52
C VAL A 86 2.58 6.20 -5.85
N GLN A 87 2.66 7.05 -6.86
CA GLN A 87 1.53 7.89 -7.28
C GLN A 87 0.34 7.07 -7.78
N ALA A 88 0.58 5.92 -8.43
CA ALA A 88 -0.48 5.03 -8.89
C ALA A 88 -1.28 4.38 -7.75
N GLU A 89 -0.78 4.40 -6.52
CA GLU A 89 -1.47 3.88 -5.33
C GLU A 89 -2.21 4.95 -4.55
N SER A 90 -1.89 6.25 -4.78
CA SER A 90 -2.49 7.36 -4.03
C SER A 90 -4.00 7.48 -4.28
N ASP A 91 -4.76 7.63 -3.21
CA ASP A 91 -6.21 7.85 -3.25
C ASP A 91 -6.51 9.22 -3.92
N VAL A 92 -7.71 9.34 -4.49
CA VAL A 92 -8.20 10.59 -5.08
C VAL A 92 -9.00 11.36 -4.04
N ASP A 93 -8.69 12.65 -3.88
CA ASP A 93 -9.49 13.54 -3.06
C ASP A 93 -10.77 13.96 -3.80
N VAL A 94 -11.90 13.99 -3.08
CA VAL A 94 -13.17 14.47 -3.58
C VAL A 94 -13.52 15.76 -2.82
N GLU A 95 -13.38 16.88 -3.49
CA GLU A 95 -13.60 18.19 -2.88
C GLU A 95 -15.05 18.35 -2.40
N GLY A 96 -15.22 18.74 -1.14
CA GLY A 96 -16.51 19.05 -0.54
C GLY A 96 -17.31 17.86 0.00
N GLU A 97 -16.82 16.63 -0.12
CA GLU A 97 -17.42 15.43 0.45
C GLU A 97 -16.64 14.92 1.66
N SER A 98 -17.34 14.30 2.62
CA SER A 98 -16.69 13.58 3.72
C SER A 98 -16.09 12.26 3.23
N GLU A 99 -15.19 11.66 4.04
CA GLU A 99 -14.61 10.34 3.74
C GLU A 99 -15.67 9.24 3.58
N GLU A 100 -16.77 9.32 4.32
CA GLU A 100 -17.86 8.35 4.23
C GLU A 100 -18.67 8.52 2.95
N GLU A 101 -19.01 9.76 2.59
CA GLU A 101 -19.78 10.08 1.37
C GLU A 101 -19.01 9.73 0.10
N SER A 102 -17.72 10.09 0.03
CA SER A 102 -16.86 9.82 -1.13
C SER A 102 -16.32 8.38 -1.18
N TRP A 103 -16.50 7.58 -0.13
CA TRP A 103 -15.85 6.27 0.02
C TRP A 103 -16.07 5.35 -1.18
N SER A 104 -17.32 5.17 -1.60
CA SER A 104 -17.65 4.28 -2.72
C SER A 104 -17.02 4.73 -4.03
N PHE A 105 -17.01 6.04 -4.28
CA PHE A 105 -16.38 6.62 -5.46
C PHE A 105 -14.86 6.40 -5.44
N ARG A 106 -14.19 6.73 -4.34
CA ARG A 106 -12.74 6.55 -4.20
C ARG A 106 -12.33 5.08 -4.35
N LYS A 107 -13.10 4.14 -3.77
CA LYS A 107 -12.79 2.71 -3.88
C LYS A 107 -13.08 2.14 -5.26
N GLN A 108 -14.09 2.64 -6.00
CA GLN A 108 -14.27 2.29 -7.41
C GLN A 108 -13.14 2.87 -8.25
N TYR A 109 -12.76 4.12 -8.03
CA TYR A 109 -11.64 4.75 -8.72
C TYR A 109 -10.34 3.93 -8.52
N ALA A 110 -10.03 3.53 -7.29
CA ALA A 110 -8.86 2.72 -6.99
C ALA A 110 -8.88 1.36 -7.73
N ILE A 111 -10.04 0.69 -7.81
CA ILE A 111 -10.20 -0.56 -8.56
C ILE A 111 -9.92 -0.35 -10.05
N ASP A 112 -10.52 0.69 -10.66
CA ASP A 112 -10.40 0.97 -12.10
C ASP A 112 -8.98 1.43 -12.45
N HIS A 113 -8.38 2.28 -11.61
CA HIS A 113 -7.03 2.76 -11.78
C HIS A 113 -6.01 1.62 -11.69
N LEU A 114 -6.14 0.76 -10.69
CA LEU A 114 -5.29 -0.42 -10.53
C LEU A 114 -5.46 -1.40 -11.70
N ALA A 115 -6.69 -1.59 -12.22
CA ALA A 115 -6.92 -2.45 -13.40
C ALA A 115 -6.15 -1.96 -14.63
N ALA A 116 -6.02 -0.63 -14.80
CA ALA A 116 -5.33 -0.01 -15.92
C ALA A 116 -3.81 0.20 -15.68
N ALA A 117 -3.33 0.02 -14.44
CA ALA A 117 -1.95 0.29 -14.06
C ALA A 117 -0.95 -0.66 -14.75
N PRO A 118 0.29 -0.22 -14.99
CA PRO A 118 1.38 -1.09 -15.45
C PRO A 118 1.65 -2.24 -14.47
N ARG A 119 2.21 -3.35 -14.98
CA ARG A 119 2.49 -4.56 -14.18
C ARG A 119 3.33 -4.25 -12.93
N ASP A 120 4.34 -3.41 -13.03
CA ASP A 120 5.22 -3.06 -11.92
C ASP A 120 4.46 -2.36 -10.78
N ALA A 121 3.58 -1.41 -11.13
CA ALA A 121 2.71 -0.73 -10.16
C ALA A 121 1.71 -1.71 -9.52
N LYS A 122 1.17 -2.66 -10.28
CA LYS A 122 0.32 -3.74 -9.74
C LYS A 122 1.06 -4.63 -8.75
N ILE A 123 2.34 -4.94 -9.01
CA ILE A 123 3.16 -5.73 -8.09
C ILE A 123 3.40 -4.95 -6.78
N ALA A 124 3.74 -3.65 -6.86
CA ALA A 124 3.89 -2.81 -5.69
C ALA A 124 2.60 -2.75 -4.87
N ALA A 125 1.48 -2.42 -5.52
CA ALA A 125 0.16 -2.33 -4.89
C ALA A 125 -0.32 -3.65 -4.24
N LEU A 126 0.04 -4.80 -4.81
CA LEU A 126 -0.30 -6.09 -4.21
C LEU A 126 0.26 -6.22 -2.79
N GLY A 127 1.45 -5.69 -2.53
CA GLY A 127 2.06 -5.69 -1.19
C GLY A 127 1.16 -5.05 -0.15
N ASP A 128 0.71 -3.82 -0.40
CA ASP A 128 -0.22 -3.09 0.47
C ASP A 128 -1.56 -3.81 0.60
N LYS A 129 -2.21 -4.12 -0.53
CA LYS A 129 -3.56 -4.69 -0.51
C LYS A 129 -3.59 -6.04 0.22
N LEU A 130 -2.56 -6.86 0.09
CA LEU A 130 -2.45 -8.14 0.81
C LEU A 130 -2.11 -7.94 2.29
N SER A 131 -1.23 -7.01 2.65
CA SER A 131 -0.94 -6.67 4.05
C SER A 131 -2.20 -6.17 4.77
N ASN A 132 -2.97 -5.27 4.13
CA ASN A 132 -4.25 -4.80 4.64
C ASN A 132 -5.26 -5.94 4.84
N MET A 133 -5.40 -6.83 3.86
CA MET A 133 -6.31 -7.97 3.97
C MET A 133 -5.89 -8.95 5.08
N ARG A 134 -4.59 -9.19 5.25
CA ARG A 134 -4.06 -10.00 6.36
C ARG A 134 -4.39 -9.38 7.72
N ALA A 135 -4.27 -8.04 7.83
CA ALA A 135 -4.61 -7.32 9.05
C ALA A 135 -6.11 -7.42 9.37
N ILE A 136 -6.99 -7.21 8.38
CA ILE A 136 -8.44 -7.38 8.50
C ILE A 136 -8.78 -8.81 8.90
N TYR A 137 -8.18 -9.81 8.29
CA TYR A 137 -8.43 -11.22 8.62
C TYR A 137 -8.04 -11.55 10.07
N ARG A 138 -6.85 -11.11 10.52
CA ARG A 138 -6.40 -11.30 11.92
C ARG A 138 -7.38 -10.67 12.91
N ASP A 139 -7.84 -9.45 12.63
CA ASP A 139 -8.79 -8.75 13.49
C ASP A 139 -10.17 -9.42 13.47
N TYR A 140 -10.63 -9.87 12.32
CA TYR A 140 -11.90 -10.56 12.20
C TYR A 140 -11.93 -11.87 13.00
N VAL A 141 -10.84 -12.63 12.99
CA VAL A 141 -10.71 -13.86 13.81
C VAL A 141 -10.82 -13.56 15.31
N GLN A 142 -10.36 -12.36 15.75
CA GLN A 142 -10.37 -11.98 17.16
C GLN A 142 -11.68 -11.29 17.59
N LYS A 143 -12.22 -10.41 16.75
CA LYS A 143 -13.32 -9.48 17.08
C LYS A 143 -14.65 -9.86 16.41
N GLY A 144 -14.64 -10.76 15.43
CA GLY A 144 -15.82 -11.04 14.61
C GLY A 144 -16.35 -9.80 13.90
N ASP A 145 -17.67 -9.67 13.82
CA ASP A 145 -18.31 -8.54 13.13
C ASP A 145 -18.13 -7.19 13.85
N GLU A 146 -17.65 -7.15 15.09
CA GLU A 146 -17.30 -5.90 15.79
C GLU A 146 -16.16 -5.15 15.11
N LEU A 147 -15.34 -5.85 14.33
CA LEU A 147 -14.28 -5.25 13.52
C LEU A 147 -14.79 -4.10 12.65
N TRP A 148 -15.96 -4.24 12.04
CA TRP A 148 -16.45 -3.26 11.07
C TRP A 148 -16.77 -1.90 11.68
N ASN A 149 -16.90 -1.82 13.02
CA ASN A 149 -17.16 -0.56 13.73
C ASN A 149 -15.98 0.42 13.72
N ILE A 150 -14.75 -0.03 13.43
CA ILE A 150 -13.56 0.83 13.36
C ILE A 150 -13.45 1.59 12.03
N PHE A 151 -14.21 1.18 11.01
CA PHE A 151 -14.19 1.81 9.69
C PHE A 151 -15.27 2.89 9.56
N HIS A 152 -15.06 3.88 8.70
CA HIS A 152 -16.07 4.90 8.37
C HIS A 152 -17.30 4.24 7.74
N VAL A 153 -17.11 3.38 6.75
CA VAL A 153 -18.17 2.53 6.19
C VAL A 153 -18.19 1.19 6.93
N LYS A 154 -19.28 0.94 7.66
CA LYS A 154 -19.40 -0.24 8.56
C LYS A 154 -19.98 -1.48 7.87
N ASP A 155 -20.50 -1.32 6.64
CA ASP A 155 -21.09 -2.45 5.90
C ASP A 155 -20.00 -3.37 5.37
N ARG A 156 -19.92 -4.58 5.94
CA ARG A 156 -19.01 -5.65 5.51
C ARG A 156 -19.11 -5.95 4.01
N LYS A 157 -20.28 -5.86 3.40
CA LYS A 157 -20.48 -6.16 1.98
C LYS A 157 -19.77 -5.15 1.09
N MET A 158 -19.66 -3.89 1.53
CA MET A 158 -18.94 -2.86 0.82
C MET A 158 -17.42 -3.14 0.85
N HIS A 159 -16.89 -3.60 1.97
CA HIS A 159 -15.50 -4.03 2.06
C HIS A 159 -15.25 -5.28 1.21
N GLU A 160 -16.14 -6.27 1.24
CA GLU A 160 -16.05 -7.47 0.38
C GLU A 160 -16.04 -7.08 -1.10
N TRP A 161 -16.94 -6.20 -1.54
CA TRP A 161 -16.98 -5.69 -2.90
C TRP A 161 -15.66 -5.03 -3.29
N HIS A 162 -15.14 -4.14 -2.47
CA HIS A 162 -13.88 -3.44 -2.73
C HIS A 162 -12.70 -4.41 -2.90
N TYR A 163 -12.48 -5.31 -1.93
CA TYR A 163 -11.35 -6.24 -1.99
C TYR A 163 -11.49 -7.28 -3.12
N ARG A 164 -12.70 -7.69 -3.47
CA ARG A 164 -12.94 -8.52 -4.66
C ARG A 164 -12.61 -7.77 -5.95
N GLY A 165 -12.94 -6.49 -6.04
CA GLY A 165 -12.57 -5.63 -7.15
C GLY A 165 -11.06 -5.51 -7.31
N LEU A 166 -10.33 -5.20 -6.23
CA LEU A 166 -8.87 -5.15 -6.23
C LEU A 166 -8.25 -6.49 -6.64
N ALA A 167 -8.75 -7.61 -6.12
CA ALA A 167 -8.26 -8.93 -6.49
C ALA A 167 -8.48 -9.24 -7.98
N ALA A 168 -9.59 -8.78 -8.56
CA ALA A 168 -9.85 -8.90 -9.99
C ALA A 168 -8.87 -8.05 -10.82
N SER A 169 -8.59 -6.81 -10.40
CA SER A 169 -7.62 -5.90 -11.04
C SER A 169 -6.18 -6.45 -11.04
N LEU A 170 -5.85 -7.28 -10.04
CA LEU A 170 -4.54 -7.92 -9.88
C LEU A 170 -4.47 -9.32 -10.49
N SER A 171 -5.55 -9.81 -11.12
CA SER A 171 -5.64 -11.22 -11.57
C SER A 171 -4.62 -11.62 -12.63
N GLU A 172 -4.10 -10.67 -13.41
CA GLU A 172 -3.04 -10.91 -14.41
C GLU A 172 -1.68 -11.24 -13.78
N LEU A 173 -1.47 -11.00 -12.48
CA LEU A 173 -0.22 -11.33 -11.79
C LEU A 173 -0.08 -12.83 -11.48
N LYS A 174 -1.09 -13.66 -11.80
CA LYS A 174 -1.09 -15.11 -11.55
C LYS A 174 -0.15 -15.88 -12.50
N ASP A 175 0.24 -15.28 -13.62
CA ASP A 175 1.10 -15.85 -14.66
C ASP A 175 2.52 -15.28 -14.55
#